data_c578928a40144c29f5b90924f0a1ecb9
#
_entry.id   c578928a40144c29f5b90924f0a1ecb9
#
_cell.length_a   1.000
_cell.length_b   1.000
_cell.length_c   1.000
_cell.angle_alpha   90.00
_cell.angle_beta   90.00
_cell.angle_gamma   90.00
#
_symmetry.space_group_name_H-M   'P 1'
#
loop_
_entity.id
_entity.type
_entity.pdbx_description
1 polymer ?
#
loop_
_entity_poly.entity_id
_entity_poly.type
_entity_poly.pdbx_seq_one_letter_code
_entity_poly.pdbx_strand_id
1 'polypeptide(L)'
;MSERDITSALALFARDLTAHGDLDTKLREITRAALDLVPGADAADIVEIAGRKSTFTSHGPTSDLPPRLDALQIEFGEGPCLDAATSVEVVRADDLTLEMRWPKYAPAAVEAGVRSSLSFQLFTHRDTFGALNLFAHEPSAFSDEAIAVGEALATHAAIALTSSRVEDQLHSALASRDIIGQAKGMIMERFGVDAEHAFSLLTRLSQDSNTAISRLSAELVSKGSESKNSGSTG
;
A
#
# COMPACT_ATOMS: atom_id res chain seq x y z
N MET A 1 3.91 25.93 -17.30
CA MET A 1 5.09 26.00 -16.38
C MET A 1 6.33 25.69 -17.19
N SER A 2 7.50 26.26 -16.93
CA SER A 2 8.70 25.87 -17.68
C SER A 2 9.23 24.53 -17.12
N GLU A 3 9.95 23.76 -17.96
CA GLU A 3 10.56 22.48 -17.57
C GLU A 3 11.49 22.62 -16.33
N ARG A 4 12.13 23.78 -16.18
CA ARG A 4 12.93 24.12 -15.00
C ARG A 4 12.10 24.34 -13.75
N ASP A 5 10.91 24.90 -13.89
CA ASP A 5 10.00 25.16 -12.76
C ASP A 5 9.45 23.82 -12.22
N ILE A 6 9.11 22.89 -13.11
CA ILE A 6 8.64 21.54 -12.76
C ILE A 6 9.74 20.76 -12.05
N THR A 7 10.95 20.73 -12.59
CA THR A 7 12.09 20.04 -11.98
C THR A 7 12.39 20.59 -10.58
N SER A 8 12.33 21.92 -10.41
CA SER A 8 12.54 22.54 -9.11
C SER A 8 11.43 22.23 -8.11
N ALA A 9 10.17 22.21 -8.57
CA ALA A 9 9.01 21.87 -7.75
C ALA A 9 9.07 20.39 -7.29
N LEU A 10 9.41 19.46 -8.19
CA LEU A 10 9.61 18.05 -7.86
C LEU A 10 10.76 17.83 -6.88
N ALA A 11 11.86 18.58 -7.01
CA ALA A 11 12.99 18.48 -6.09
C ALA A 11 12.66 19.00 -4.68
N LEU A 12 11.87 20.06 -4.56
CA LEU A 12 11.36 20.58 -3.29
C LEU A 12 10.38 19.57 -2.66
N PHE A 13 9.43 19.07 -3.45
CA PHE A 13 8.47 18.08 -3.04
C PHE A 13 9.16 16.80 -2.51
N ALA A 14 10.19 16.29 -3.21
CA ALA A 14 10.95 15.13 -2.78
C ALA A 14 11.64 15.33 -1.41
N ARG A 15 12.10 16.55 -1.11
CA ARG A 15 12.67 16.88 0.20
C ARG A 15 11.62 16.87 1.30
N ASP A 16 10.46 17.43 1.06
CA ASP A 16 9.39 17.51 2.05
C ASP A 16 8.86 16.13 2.41
N LEU A 17 8.71 15.23 1.41
CA LEU A 17 8.32 13.83 1.63
C LEU A 17 9.29 13.04 2.52
N THR A 18 10.59 13.38 2.52
CA THR A 18 11.57 12.69 3.35
C THR A 18 11.58 13.16 4.80
N ALA A 19 11.03 14.33 5.07
CA ALA A 19 11.22 14.99 6.35
C ALA A 19 10.33 14.45 7.46
N HIS A 20 9.03 14.16 7.23
CA HIS A 20 8.09 13.78 8.30
C HIS A 20 6.77 13.22 7.74
N GLY A 21 6.12 12.31 8.48
CA GLY A 21 4.75 11.86 8.26
C GLY A 21 4.62 10.34 8.15
N ASP A 22 3.45 9.85 8.55
CA ASP A 22 3.04 8.48 8.29
C ASP A 22 2.79 8.26 6.78
N LEU A 23 2.63 7.00 6.39
CA LEU A 23 2.42 6.62 5.00
C LEU A 23 1.22 7.35 4.38
N ASP A 24 0.09 7.41 5.09
CA ASP A 24 -1.14 8.02 4.57
C ASP A 24 -0.97 9.53 4.34
N THR A 25 -0.22 10.22 5.17
CA THR A 25 0.11 11.63 4.98
C THR A 25 0.97 11.81 3.74
N LYS A 26 2.02 11.01 3.57
CA LYS A 26 2.89 11.07 2.38
C LYS A 26 2.13 10.80 1.08
N LEU A 27 1.27 9.78 1.06
CA LEU A 27 0.49 9.45 -0.13
C LEU A 27 -0.54 10.54 -0.47
N ARG A 28 -1.17 11.17 0.53
CA ARG A 28 -2.02 12.36 0.30
C ARG A 28 -1.26 13.56 -0.24
N GLU A 29 -0.06 13.79 0.20
CA GLU A 29 0.80 14.86 -0.34
C GLU A 29 1.15 14.58 -1.80
N ILE A 30 1.44 13.34 -2.16
CA ILE A 30 1.72 12.93 -3.54
C ILE A 30 0.51 13.15 -4.44
N THR A 31 -0.68 12.73 -4.03
CA THR A 31 -1.89 12.90 -4.84
C THR A 31 -2.29 14.37 -4.98
N ARG A 32 -2.08 15.20 -3.96
CA ARG A 32 -2.25 16.65 -4.06
C ARG A 32 -1.24 17.28 -5.02
N ALA A 33 0.04 16.92 -4.89
CA ALA A 33 1.07 17.39 -5.81
C ALA A 33 0.75 16.98 -7.26
N ALA A 34 0.10 15.84 -7.47
CA ALA A 34 -0.33 15.42 -8.80
C ALA A 34 -1.35 16.41 -9.41
N LEU A 35 -2.30 16.92 -8.62
CA LEU A 35 -3.23 17.95 -9.11
C LEU A 35 -2.54 19.31 -9.38
N ASP A 36 -1.54 19.65 -8.57
CA ASP A 36 -0.84 20.94 -8.70
C ASP A 36 0.19 20.94 -9.84
N LEU A 37 0.83 19.80 -10.10
CA LEU A 37 1.99 19.70 -11.00
C LEU A 37 1.69 19.01 -12.34
N VAL A 38 0.70 18.12 -12.40
CA VAL A 38 0.34 17.42 -13.64
C VAL A 38 -0.74 18.18 -14.39
N PRO A 39 -0.41 18.80 -15.54
CA PRO A 39 -1.41 19.54 -16.31
C PRO A 39 -2.57 18.65 -16.73
N GLY A 40 -3.80 19.10 -16.49
CA GLY A 40 -5.01 18.39 -16.87
C GLY A 40 -5.55 17.39 -15.84
N ALA A 41 -4.88 17.18 -14.72
CA ALA A 41 -5.40 16.31 -13.67
C ALA A 41 -6.47 17.02 -12.83
N ASP A 42 -7.69 16.45 -12.78
CA ASP A 42 -8.82 16.95 -11.98
C ASP A 42 -9.00 16.13 -10.69
N ALA A 43 -8.63 14.87 -10.71
CA ALA A 43 -8.67 13.99 -9.54
C ALA A 43 -7.52 12.98 -9.58
N ALA A 44 -7.09 12.54 -8.42
CA ALA A 44 -6.01 11.56 -8.26
C ALA A 44 -6.22 10.68 -7.03
N ASP A 45 -5.65 9.48 -7.08
CA ASP A 45 -5.45 8.61 -5.92
C ASP A 45 -4.29 7.66 -6.13
N ILE A 46 -3.96 6.90 -5.09
CA ILE A 46 -3.03 5.79 -5.14
C ILE A 46 -3.77 4.55 -4.69
N VAL A 47 -3.76 3.51 -5.53
CA VAL A 47 -4.34 2.21 -5.20
C VAL A 47 -3.23 1.23 -4.90
N GLU A 48 -3.38 0.51 -3.81
CA GLU A 48 -2.57 -0.64 -3.45
C GLU A 48 -3.40 -1.92 -3.61
N ILE A 49 -2.86 -2.89 -4.34
CA ILE A 49 -3.49 -4.19 -4.59
C ILE A 49 -2.64 -5.26 -3.90
N ALA A 50 -3.15 -5.84 -2.83
CA ALA A 50 -2.42 -6.80 -2.01
C ALA A 50 -3.04 -8.20 -2.01
N GLY A 51 -2.16 -9.22 -2.06
CA GLY A 51 -2.48 -10.62 -1.80
C GLY A 51 -3.26 -11.35 -2.89
N ARG A 52 -3.38 -12.68 -2.71
CA ARG A 52 -4.08 -13.58 -3.66
C ARG A 52 -5.56 -13.29 -3.87
N LYS A 53 -6.20 -12.53 -2.98
CA LYS A 53 -7.61 -12.14 -3.08
C LYS A 53 -7.80 -10.73 -3.62
N SER A 54 -6.72 -10.09 -4.12
CA SER A 54 -6.75 -8.73 -4.68
C SER A 54 -7.50 -7.76 -3.77
N THR A 55 -6.98 -7.57 -2.55
CA THR A 55 -7.53 -6.53 -1.67
C THR A 55 -7.06 -5.18 -2.19
N PHE A 56 -8.01 -4.32 -2.53
CA PHE A 56 -7.76 -2.96 -2.99
C PHE A 56 -7.84 -2.00 -1.81
N THR A 57 -6.85 -1.17 -1.69
CA THR A 57 -6.83 -0.08 -0.70
C THR A 57 -6.51 1.21 -1.44
N SER A 58 -7.45 2.15 -1.45
CA SER A 58 -7.25 3.49 -2.00
C SER A 58 -6.63 4.40 -0.93
N HIS A 59 -5.55 5.07 -1.28
CA HIS A 59 -4.81 5.98 -0.44
C HIS A 59 -4.86 7.38 -1.01
N GLY A 60 -5.05 8.38 -0.15
CA GLY A 60 -4.98 9.79 -0.48
C GLY A 60 -5.89 10.24 -1.63
N PRO A 61 -7.15 9.76 -1.76
CA PRO A 61 -8.03 10.24 -2.81
C PRO A 61 -8.26 11.75 -2.66
N THR A 62 -8.18 12.48 -3.76
CA THR A 62 -8.34 13.93 -3.76
C THR A 62 -9.80 14.39 -3.75
N SER A 63 -10.73 13.48 -4.02
CA SER A 63 -12.19 13.67 -3.98
C SER A 63 -12.90 12.31 -3.83
N ASP A 64 -14.23 12.30 -3.85
CA ASP A 64 -15.03 11.08 -3.83
C ASP A 64 -15.02 10.31 -5.17
N LEU A 65 -14.50 10.91 -6.23
CA LEU A 65 -14.51 10.32 -7.58
C LEU A 65 -13.55 9.14 -7.72
N PRO A 66 -12.25 9.21 -7.33
CA PRO A 66 -11.32 8.10 -7.49
C PRO A 66 -11.77 6.80 -6.80
N PRO A 67 -12.19 6.78 -5.52
CA PRO A 67 -12.68 5.56 -4.87
C PRO A 67 -13.89 4.93 -5.58
N ARG A 68 -14.76 5.76 -6.19
CA ARG A 68 -15.88 5.27 -6.98
C ARG A 68 -15.43 4.58 -8.26
N LEU A 69 -14.42 5.14 -8.94
CA LEU A 69 -13.83 4.54 -10.13
C LEU A 69 -13.09 3.23 -9.81
N ASP A 70 -12.39 3.18 -8.69
CA ASP A 70 -11.75 1.94 -8.21
C ASP A 70 -12.76 0.83 -7.96
N ALA A 71 -13.87 1.16 -7.31
CA ALA A 71 -14.95 0.20 -7.10
C ALA A 71 -15.50 -0.37 -8.41
N LEU A 72 -15.62 0.46 -9.45
CA LEU A 72 -16.03 0.02 -10.79
C LEU A 72 -15.00 -0.91 -11.44
N GLN A 73 -13.70 -0.61 -11.32
CA GLN A 73 -12.62 -1.46 -11.83
C GLN A 73 -12.62 -2.84 -11.14
N ILE A 74 -12.83 -2.87 -9.84
CA ILE A 74 -12.96 -4.10 -9.06
C ILE A 74 -14.17 -4.91 -9.52
N GLU A 75 -15.34 -4.25 -9.64
CA GLU A 75 -16.59 -4.90 -10.01
C GLU A 75 -16.52 -5.54 -11.40
N PHE A 76 -15.94 -4.84 -12.36
CA PHE A 76 -15.88 -5.30 -13.75
C PHE A 76 -14.65 -6.15 -14.06
N GLY A 77 -13.62 -6.10 -13.20
CA GLY A 77 -12.35 -6.81 -13.40
C GLY A 77 -11.54 -6.25 -14.58
N GLU A 78 -11.75 -4.99 -14.95
CA GLU A 78 -11.09 -4.31 -16.05
C GLU A 78 -10.91 -2.82 -15.73
N GLY A 79 -9.91 -2.19 -16.32
CA GLY A 79 -9.66 -0.76 -16.17
C GLY A 79 -8.18 -0.39 -16.18
N PRO A 80 -7.88 0.92 -16.28
CA PRO A 80 -6.51 1.42 -16.45
C PRO A 80 -5.61 1.11 -15.25
N CYS A 81 -6.15 1.18 -14.02
CA CYS A 81 -5.41 0.88 -12.81
C CYS A 81 -5.00 -0.60 -12.74
N LEU A 82 -5.90 -1.52 -13.11
CA LEU A 82 -5.61 -2.96 -13.14
C LEU A 82 -4.55 -3.29 -14.18
N ASP A 83 -4.64 -2.72 -15.37
CA ASP A 83 -3.65 -2.90 -16.43
C ASP A 83 -2.29 -2.32 -16.03
N ALA A 84 -2.25 -1.12 -15.46
CA ALA A 84 -1.02 -0.52 -14.94
C ALA A 84 -0.39 -1.37 -13.83
N ALA A 85 -1.19 -1.83 -12.87
CA ALA A 85 -0.69 -2.61 -11.75
C ALA A 85 -0.10 -3.96 -12.17
N THR A 86 -0.58 -4.56 -13.26
CA THR A 86 -0.27 -5.96 -13.61
C THR A 86 0.64 -6.14 -14.82
N SER A 87 0.64 -5.23 -15.79
CA SER A 87 1.25 -5.53 -17.09
C SER A 87 1.91 -4.37 -17.83
N VAL A 88 1.60 -3.12 -17.51
CA VAL A 88 2.05 -1.96 -18.29
C VAL A 88 2.50 -0.83 -17.35
N GLU A 89 3.71 -0.33 -17.50
CA GLU A 89 4.26 0.73 -16.62
C GLU A 89 3.41 2.00 -16.60
N VAL A 90 2.87 2.41 -17.78
CA VAL A 90 2.00 3.58 -17.93
C VAL A 90 0.83 3.22 -18.82
N VAL A 91 -0.38 3.44 -18.33
CA VAL A 91 -1.62 3.22 -19.06
C VAL A 91 -2.31 4.55 -19.26
N ARG A 92 -2.45 4.97 -20.52
CA ARG A 92 -3.12 6.21 -20.92
C ARG A 92 -4.40 5.88 -21.68
N ALA A 93 -5.49 6.57 -21.36
CA ALA A 93 -6.72 6.62 -22.10
C ALA A 93 -7.02 8.07 -22.49
N ASP A 94 -6.92 8.38 -23.77
CA ASP A 94 -7.13 9.74 -24.26
C ASP A 94 -8.60 10.15 -24.28
N ASP A 95 -9.50 9.24 -24.61
CA ASP A 95 -10.94 9.45 -24.54
C ASP A 95 -11.67 8.16 -24.19
N LEU A 96 -12.20 8.09 -22.98
CA LEU A 96 -12.94 6.95 -22.49
C LEU A 96 -14.24 6.66 -23.25
N THR A 97 -14.77 7.63 -24.01
CA THR A 97 -15.92 7.37 -24.90
C THR A 97 -15.57 6.54 -26.12
N LEU A 98 -14.29 6.50 -26.49
CA LEU A 98 -13.76 5.75 -27.64
C LEU A 98 -12.95 4.52 -27.19
N GLU A 99 -12.81 4.30 -25.90
CA GLU A 99 -11.96 3.25 -25.34
C GLU A 99 -12.61 1.87 -25.46
N MET A 100 -11.93 0.95 -26.12
CA MET A 100 -12.42 -0.40 -26.36
C MET A 100 -11.76 -1.47 -25.48
N ARG A 101 -10.66 -1.15 -24.80
CA ARG A 101 -9.96 -2.10 -23.91
C ARG A 101 -10.84 -2.50 -22.73
N TRP A 102 -11.70 -1.58 -22.24
CA TRP A 102 -12.52 -1.77 -21.04
C TRP A 102 -14.01 -1.52 -21.34
N PRO A 103 -14.69 -2.47 -21.99
CA PRO A 103 -16.05 -2.26 -22.53
C PRO A 103 -17.13 -2.03 -21.47
N LYS A 104 -16.88 -2.41 -20.19
CA LYS A 104 -17.79 -2.17 -19.07
C LYS A 104 -17.36 -0.96 -18.25
N TYR A 105 -16.06 -0.85 -17.97
CA TYR A 105 -15.52 0.22 -17.14
C TYR A 105 -15.59 1.58 -17.84
N ALA A 106 -15.18 1.67 -19.12
CA ALA A 106 -15.08 2.95 -19.79
C ALA A 106 -16.42 3.70 -19.88
N PRO A 107 -17.56 3.09 -20.24
CA PRO A 107 -18.86 3.76 -20.21
C PRO A 107 -19.24 4.22 -18.79
N ALA A 108 -19.00 3.40 -17.76
CA ALA A 108 -19.33 3.74 -16.38
C ALA A 108 -18.46 4.89 -15.84
N ALA A 109 -17.20 4.96 -16.24
CA ALA A 109 -16.31 6.07 -15.90
C ALA A 109 -16.77 7.38 -16.59
N VAL A 110 -17.22 7.29 -17.83
CA VAL A 110 -17.82 8.44 -18.54
C VAL A 110 -19.09 8.94 -17.84
N GLU A 111 -19.96 8.03 -17.38
CA GLU A 111 -21.15 8.41 -16.57
C GLU A 111 -20.76 9.06 -15.24
N ALA A 112 -19.60 8.68 -14.68
CA ALA A 112 -19.05 9.32 -13.49
C ALA A 112 -18.38 10.68 -13.79
N GLY A 113 -18.31 11.10 -15.06
CA GLY A 113 -17.78 12.41 -15.48
C GLY A 113 -16.31 12.39 -15.92
N VAL A 114 -15.67 11.22 -16.09
CA VAL A 114 -14.28 11.13 -16.52
C VAL A 114 -14.20 10.92 -18.03
N ARG A 115 -13.33 11.69 -18.70
CA ARG A 115 -13.12 11.61 -20.15
C ARG A 115 -11.74 11.08 -20.52
N SER A 116 -10.72 11.34 -19.73
CA SER A 116 -9.39 10.76 -19.91
C SER A 116 -8.77 10.32 -18.60
N SER A 117 -7.85 9.36 -18.68
CA SER A 117 -7.15 8.83 -17.50
C SER A 117 -5.71 8.51 -17.80
N LEU A 118 -4.88 8.54 -16.74
CA LEU A 118 -3.47 8.19 -16.80
C LEU A 118 -3.13 7.44 -15.51
N SER A 119 -2.67 6.21 -15.64
CA SER A 119 -2.32 5.33 -14.52
C SER A 119 -0.87 4.88 -14.63
N PHE A 120 -0.14 4.99 -13.54
CA PHE A 120 1.28 4.64 -13.44
C PHE A 120 1.45 3.46 -12.50
N GLN A 121 2.18 2.45 -12.95
CA GLN A 121 2.53 1.31 -12.12
C GLN A 121 3.40 1.74 -10.94
N LEU A 122 3.06 1.26 -9.76
CA LEU A 122 3.90 1.36 -8.57
C LEU A 122 4.53 -0.01 -8.33
N PHE A 123 5.83 -0.12 -8.58
CA PHE A 123 6.58 -1.34 -8.29
C PHE A 123 6.73 -1.51 -6.79
N THR A 124 6.04 -2.50 -6.24
CA THR A 124 6.20 -2.94 -4.86
C THR A 124 6.50 -4.45 -4.85
N HIS A 125 7.15 -4.96 -3.78
CA HIS A 125 7.68 -6.34 -3.77
C HIS A 125 6.64 -7.43 -4.04
N ARG A 126 7.11 -8.50 -4.66
CA ARG A 126 6.65 -9.86 -5.04
C ARG A 126 5.15 -10.19 -5.10
N ASP A 127 4.28 -9.62 -4.28
CA ASP A 127 2.85 -9.97 -4.21
C ASP A 127 1.93 -8.75 -3.99
N THR A 128 2.45 -7.55 -4.21
CA THR A 128 1.67 -6.33 -4.09
C THR A 128 2.00 -5.41 -5.25
N PHE A 129 0.96 -5.05 -5.92
CA PHE A 129 0.96 -4.14 -7.04
C PHE A 129 0.27 -2.85 -6.58
N GLY A 130 0.55 -1.76 -7.26
CA GLY A 130 -0.14 -0.51 -7.02
C GLY A 130 -0.14 0.36 -8.26
N ALA A 131 -0.96 1.38 -8.25
CA ALA A 131 -0.98 2.39 -9.28
C ALA A 131 -1.24 3.77 -8.69
N LEU A 132 -0.58 4.79 -9.23
CA LEU A 132 -0.99 6.17 -9.13
C LEU A 132 -1.95 6.45 -10.28
N ASN A 133 -3.16 6.86 -9.98
CA ASN A 133 -4.18 7.17 -10.97
C ASN A 133 -4.45 8.66 -11.03
N LEU A 134 -4.56 9.18 -12.25
CA LEU A 134 -4.97 10.55 -12.55
C LEU A 134 -6.19 10.50 -13.48
N PHE A 135 -7.16 11.34 -13.19
CA PHE A 135 -8.42 11.42 -13.94
C PHE A 135 -8.68 12.85 -14.37
N ALA A 136 -9.25 13.00 -15.56
CA ALA A 136 -9.63 14.29 -16.11
C ALA A 136 -11.06 14.29 -16.69
N HIS A 137 -11.72 15.44 -16.56
CA HIS A 137 -13.06 15.66 -17.11
C HIS A 137 -13.05 15.96 -18.63
N GLU A 138 -11.89 16.32 -19.17
CA GLU A 138 -11.71 16.60 -20.58
C GLU A 138 -11.00 15.45 -21.30
N PRO A 139 -11.32 15.18 -22.57
CA PRO A 139 -10.59 14.20 -23.38
C PRO A 139 -9.18 14.72 -23.71
N SER A 140 -8.23 13.83 -23.87
CA SER A 140 -6.83 14.14 -24.23
C SER A 140 -6.15 15.14 -23.31
N ALA A 141 -6.51 15.12 -22.02
CA ALA A 141 -5.99 16.08 -21.05
C ALA A 141 -4.49 15.86 -20.73
N PHE A 142 -3.97 14.66 -20.92
CA PHE A 142 -2.62 14.28 -20.51
C PHE A 142 -1.64 14.32 -21.68
N SER A 143 -0.72 15.28 -21.65
CA SER A 143 0.41 15.40 -22.59
C SER A 143 1.60 14.51 -22.18
N ASP A 144 2.64 14.47 -23.01
CA ASP A 144 3.90 13.81 -22.68
C ASP A 144 4.58 14.45 -21.45
N GLU A 145 4.40 15.77 -21.24
CA GLU A 145 4.85 16.48 -20.05
C GLU A 145 4.09 15.97 -18.80
N ALA A 146 2.78 15.74 -18.90
CA ALA A 146 1.97 15.17 -17.83
C ALA A 146 2.45 13.76 -17.46
N ILE A 147 2.82 12.95 -18.46
CA ILE A 147 3.40 11.62 -18.24
C ILE A 147 4.71 11.71 -17.46
N ALA A 148 5.65 12.54 -17.89
CA ALA A 148 6.95 12.68 -17.23
C ALA A 148 6.85 13.12 -15.76
N VAL A 149 5.93 14.06 -15.46
CA VAL A 149 5.66 14.51 -14.08
C VAL A 149 5.00 13.40 -13.27
N GLY A 150 4.02 12.71 -13.84
CA GLY A 150 3.32 11.59 -13.20
C GLY A 150 4.25 10.43 -12.86
N GLU A 151 5.19 10.06 -13.75
CA GLU A 151 6.22 9.04 -13.51
C GLU A 151 7.13 9.39 -12.33
N ALA A 152 7.52 10.68 -12.22
CA ALA A 152 8.32 11.12 -11.08
C ALA A 152 7.54 10.99 -9.77
N LEU A 153 6.26 11.40 -9.74
CA LEU A 153 5.39 11.26 -8.57
C LEU A 153 5.12 9.79 -8.22
N ALA A 154 4.89 8.95 -9.23
CA ALA A 154 4.71 7.51 -9.05
C ALA A 154 5.96 6.85 -8.42
N THR A 155 7.15 7.28 -8.85
CA THR A 155 8.42 6.82 -8.25
C THR A 155 8.48 7.15 -6.75
N HIS A 156 8.10 8.36 -6.35
CA HIS A 156 8.06 8.77 -4.94
C HIS A 156 7.01 7.99 -4.15
N ALA A 157 5.84 7.72 -4.74
CA ALA A 157 4.80 6.89 -4.13
C ALA A 157 5.29 5.45 -3.90
N ALA A 158 5.96 4.85 -4.88
CA ALA A 158 6.53 3.51 -4.77
C ALA A 158 7.61 3.44 -3.67
N ILE A 159 8.46 4.45 -3.54
CA ILE A 159 9.46 4.55 -2.47
C ILE A 159 8.77 4.66 -1.10
N ALA A 160 7.75 5.50 -0.95
CA ALA A 160 7.02 5.68 0.31
C ALA A 160 6.35 4.37 0.76
N LEU A 161 5.64 3.69 -0.16
CA LEU A 161 5.00 2.39 0.09
C LEU A 161 6.02 1.32 0.48
N THR A 162 7.15 1.25 -0.24
CA THR A 162 8.18 0.23 0.02
C THR A 162 8.87 0.48 1.37
N SER A 163 9.20 1.72 1.69
CA SER A 163 9.84 2.09 2.96
C SER A 163 8.96 1.80 4.16
N SER A 164 7.68 2.16 4.10
CA SER A 164 6.72 1.87 5.18
C SER A 164 6.59 0.36 5.44
N ARG A 165 6.57 -0.45 4.40
CA ARG A 165 6.50 -1.91 4.55
C ARG A 165 7.73 -2.52 5.20
N VAL A 166 8.92 -2.03 4.83
CA VAL A 166 10.18 -2.48 5.46
C VAL A 166 10.15 -2.14 6.94
N GLU A 167 9.67 -0.96 7.30
CA GLU A 167 9.52 -0.53 8.69
C GLU A 167 8.54 -1.40 9.47
N ASP A 168 7.35 -1.68 8.91
CA ASP A 168 6.35 -2.56 9.50
C ASP A 168 6.86 -4.00 9.68
N GLN A 169 7.59 -4.53 8.69
CA GLN A 169 8.22 -5.84 8.78
C GLN A 169 9.28 -5.90 9.88
N LEU A 170 10.09 -4.86 10.00
CA LEU A 170 11.11 -4.77 11.05
C LEU A 170 10.48 -4.69 12.44
N HIS A 171 9.47 -3.84 12.62
CA HIS A 171 8.72 -3.73 13.88
C HIS A 171 8.04 -5.06 14.25
N SER A 172 7.41 -5.73 13.29
CA SER A 172 6.80 -7.03 13.49
C SER A 172 7.83 -8.12 13.86
N ALA A 173 9.00 -8.10 13.23
CA ALA A 173 10.09 -9.03 13.56
C ALA A 173 10.65 -8.81 14.97
N LEU A 174 10.83 -7.54 15.38
CA LEU A 174 11.28 -7.19 16.74
C LEU A 174 10.24 -7.61 17.78
N ALA A 175 8.97 -7.27 17.58
CA ALA A 175 7.89 -7.67 18.48
C ALA A 175 7.76 -9.20 18.59
N SER A 176 7.93 -9.92 17.46
CA SER A 176 7.94 -11.38 17.45
C SER A 176 9.12 -11.95 18.24
N ARG A 177 10.31 -11.36 18.10
CA ARG A 177 11.50 -11.79 18.85
C ARG A 177 11.32 -11.60 20.35
N ASP A 178 10.75 -10.48 20.76
CA ASP A 178 10.53 -10.18 22.18
C ASP A 178 9.52 -11.14 22.81
N ILE A 179 8.39 -11.36 22.17
CA ILE A 179 7.36 -12.28 22.70
C ILE A 179 7.82 -13.74 22.72
N ILE A 180 8.60 -14.18 21.71
CA ILE A 180 9.24 -15.51 21.72
C ILE A 180 10.26 -15.60 22.85
N GLY A 181 11.02 -14.54 23.11
CA GLY A 181 11.99 -14.47 24.22
C GLY A 181 11.31 -14.62 25.58
N GLN A 182 10.19 -13.93 25.79
CA GLN A 182 9.39 -14.03 27.02
C GLN A 182 8.82 -15.46 27.21
N ALA A 183 8.19 -16.01 26.18
CA ALA A 183 7.65 -17.38 26.22
C ALA A 183 8.75 -18.41 26.50
N LYS A 184 9.90 -18.27 25.86
CA LYS A 184 11.08 -19.10 26.10
C LYS A 184 11.56 -19.01 27.56
N GLY A 185 11.65 -17.82 28.11
CA GLY A 185 12.01 -17.62 29.54
C GLY A 185 11.03 -18.33 30.50
N MET A 186 9.74 -18.23 30.24
CA MET A 186 8.71 -18.91 31.03
C MET A 186 8.83 -20.44 30.96
N ILE A 187 9.14 -21.01 29.79
CA ILE A 187 9.36 -22.46 29.63
C ILE A 187 10.62 -22.89 30.37
N MET A 188 11.70 -22.13 30.26
CA MET A 188 12.95 -22.41 30.98
C MET A 188 12.72 -22.44 32.49
N GLU A 189 12.01 -21.47 33.04
CA GLU A 189 11.68 -21.39 34.48
C GLU A 189 10.79 -22.58 34.92
N ARG A 190 9.73 -22.87 34.15
CA ARG A 190 8.72 -23.85 34.51
C ARG A 190 9.20 -25.31 34.42
N PHE A 191 10.06 -25.62 33.44
CA PHE A 191 10.50 -26.98 33.13
C PHE A 191 11.97 -27.24 33.48
N GLY A 192 12.73 -26.24 33.92
CA GLY A 192 14.14 -26.38 34.27
C GLY A 192 15.03 -26.72 33.08
N VAL A 193 14.69 -26.26 31.89
CA VAL A 193 15.41 -26.52 30.63
C VAL A 193 16.21 -25.31 30.20
N ASP A 194 17.21 -25.52 29.35
CA ASP A 194 17.98 -24.42 28.76
C ASP A 194 17.23 -23.71 27.62
N ALA A 195 17.83 -22.64 27.11
CA ALA A 195 17.23 -21.81 26.08
C ALA A 195 17.02 -22.49 24.73
N GLU A 196 17.85 -23.48 24.40
CA GLU A 196 17.78 -24.24 23.15
C GLU A 196 16.64 -25.25 23.21
N HIS A 197 16.54 -25.98 24.31
CA HIS A 197 15.43 -26.93 24.56
C HIS A 197 14.08 -26.20 24.64
N ALA A 198 14.01 -25.04 25.30
CA ALA A 198 12.80 -24.25 25.37
C ALA A 198 12.34 -23.77 23.98
N PHE A 199 13.25 -23.34 23.13
CA PHE A 199 12.92 -22.95 21.75
C PHE A 199 12.50 -24.15 20.88
N SER A 200 13.17 -25.30 21.06
CA SER A 200 12.79 -26.56 20.38
C SER A 200 11.36 -26.99 20.73
N LEU A 201 10.96 -26.87 21.99
CA LEU A 201 9.59 -27.16 22.44
C LEU A 201 8.57 -26.21 21.78
N LEU A 202 8.84 -24.90 21.74
CA LEU A 202 7.98 -23.93 21.04
C LEU A 202 7.86 -24.23 19.55
N THR A 203 8.98 -24.59 18.90
CA THR A 203 8.99 -24.90 17.47
C THR A 203 8.16 -26.15 17.17
N ARG A 204 8.31 -27.22 17.97
CA ARG A 204 7.53 -28.45 17.82
C ARG A 204 6.05 -28.19 18.01
N LEU A 205 5.67 -27.46 19.06
CA LEU A 205 4.28 -27.11 19.32
C LEU A 205 3.68 -26.24 18.20
N SER A 206 4.46 -25.32 17.65
CA SER A 206 4.08 -24.51 16.49
C SER A 206 3.82 -25.38 15.25
N GLN A 207 4.66 -26.37 14.99
CA GLN A 207 4.50 -27.31 13.88
C GLN A 207 3.28 -28.22 14.07
N ASP A 208 3.13 -28.80 15.25
CA ASP A 208 2.03 -29.72 15.58
C ASP A 208 0.66 -29.03 15.53
N SER A 209 0.59 -27.75 15.93
CA SER A 209 -0.65 -26.95 15.92
C SER A 209 -0.88 -26.18 14.62
N ASN A 210 0.07 -26.20 13.68
CA ASN A 210 0.09 -25.35 12.47
C ASN A 210 -0.16 -23.86 12.79
N THR A 211 0.40 -23.41 13.91
CA THR A 211 0.25 -22.03 14.40
C THR A 211 1.61 -21.34 14.41
N ALA A 212 1.68 -20.09 13.95
CA ALA A 212 2.91 -19.31 13.97
C ALA A 212 3.52 -19.26 15.38
N ILE A 213 4.84 -19.46 15.50
CA ILE A 213 5.54 -19.52 16.80
C ILE A 213 5.36 -18.24 17.63
N SER A 214 5.27 -17.06 16.97
CA SER A 214 5.01 -15.77 17.64
C SER A 214 3.62 -15.72 18.26
N ARG A 215 2.59 -16.20 17.56
CA ARG A 215 1.22 -16.26 18.06
C ARG A 215 1.10 -17.21 19.25
N LEU A 216 1.69 -18.37 19.13
CA LEU A 216 1.72 -19.37 20.20
C LEU A 216 2.46 -18.85 21.44
N SER A 217 3.56 -18.10 21.22
CA SER A 217 4.29 -17.42 22.28
C SER A 217 3.45 -16.35 22.98
N ALA A 218 2.69 -15.57 22.23
CA ALA A 218 1.80 -14.55 22.78
C ALA A 218 0.69 -15.19 23.65
N GLU A 219 0.10 -16.31 23.22
CA GLU A 219 -0.89 -17.06 24.00
C GLU A 219 -0.30 -17.63 25.30
N LEU A 220 0.95 -18.11 25.29
CA LEU A 220 1.64 -18.58 26.48
C LEU A 220 1.91 -17.44 27.48
N VAL A 221 2.39 -16.31 26.99
CA VAL A 221 2.70 -15.16 27.84
C VAL A 221 1.43 -14.59 28.46
N SER A 222 0.32 -14.44 27.69
CA SER A 222 -0.94 -13.94 28.24
C SER A 222 -1.51 -14.84 29.35
N LYS A 223 -1.55 -16.16 29.13
CA LYS A 223 -2.01 -17.13 30.14
C LYS A 223 -1.12 -17.17 31.40
N GLY A 224 0.18 -16.96 31.22
CA GLY A 224 1.11 -16.90 32.36
C GLY A 224 0.96 -15.64 33.21
N SER A 225 0.54 -14.52 32.61
CA SER A 225 0.27 -13.27 33.34
C SER A 225 -1.05 -13.33 34.14
N GLU A 226 -2.06 -14.02 33.62
CA GLU A 226 -3.35 -14.22 34.31
C GLU A 226 -3.20 -15.10 35.56
N SER A 227 -2.36 -16.13 35.50
CA SER A 227 -2.14 -17.03 36.64
C SER A 227 -1.40 -16.35 37.82
N LYS A 228 -0.59 -15.30 37.55
CA LYS A 228 0.08 -14.53 38.61
C LYS A 228 -0.85 -13.52 39.29
N ASN A 229 -1.86 -13.00 38.59
CA ASN A 229 -2.83 -12.06 39.18
C ASN A 229 -3.90 -12.75 40.04
N SER A 230 -4.23 -13.99 39.78
CA SER A 230 -5.18 -14.76 40.60
C SER A 230 -4.58 -15.35 41.90
N GLY A 231 -3.25 -15.31 42.05
CA GLY A 231 -2.55 -15.81 43.25
C GLY A 231 -2.21 -14.74 44.31
N SER A 232 -2.55 -13.45 44.08
CA SER A 232 -2.20 -12.34 45.00
C SER A 232 -3.37 -11.85 45.88
N THR A 233 -4.47 -12.61 45.95
CA THR A 233 -5.59 -12.28 46.85
C THR A 233 -5.82 -13.49 47.78
N GLY A 234 -4.92 -13.63 48.73
CA GLY A 234 -4.99 -14.61 49.83
C GLY A 234 -4.20 -14.13 51.02
#